data_e23499f416dbc49e8bb0733411e33ada
#
_entry.id   e23499f416dbc49e8bb0733411e33ada
#
_cell.length_a   1.000
_cell.length_b   1.000
_cell.length_c   1.000
_cell.angle_alpha   90.00
_cell.angle_beta   90.00
_cell.angle_gamma   90.00
#
_symmetry.space_group_name_H-M   'P 1'
#
loop_
_entity.id
_entity.type
_entity.pdbx_description
1 polymer ?
#
loop_
_entity_poly.entity_id
_entity_poly.type
_entity_poly.pdbx_seq_one_letter_code
_entity_poly.pdbx_strand_id
1 'polypeptide(L)'
;MSTNDLVKELKATIQDISKDRDDALANAKGKESRIKQLMIKLEHSNDDVQSCGHKIGELNRTIANLEAKLDTKEKLLQEALDRIKKIHDDSTEQTDTHPDDTELDQ
;
A
#
# COMPACT_ATOMS: atom_id res chain seq x y z
N MET A 1 -73.83 1.44 15.58
CA MET A 1 -72.79 0.45 15.92
C MET A 1 -73.03 -0.10 17.30
N SER A 2 -73.05 -1.41 17.45
CA SER A 2 -73.16 -2.02 18.78
C SER A 2 -71.83 -1.95 19.53
N THR A 3 -71.89 -2.03 20.85
CA THR A 3 -70.69 -2.08 21.67
C THR A 3 -69.84 -3.28 21.31
N ASN A 4 -70.41 -4.41 20.96
CA ASN A 4 -69.68 -5.61 20.54
C ASN A 4 -68.93 -5.39 19.24
N ASP A 5 -69.50 -4.65 18.31
CA ASP A 5 -68.81 -4.33 17.04
C ASP A 5 -67.63 -3.42 17.25
N LEU A 6 -67.76 -2.43 18.14
CA LEU A 6 -66.67 -1.56 18.51
C LEU A 6 -65.54 -2.33 19.17
N VAL A 7 -65.88 -3.25 20.08
CA VAL A 7 -64.88 -4.08 20.75
C VAL A 7 -64.12 -4.94 19.76
N LYS A 8 -64.82 -5.53 18.78
CA LYS A 8 -64.17 -6.33 17.73
C LYS A 8 -63.22 -5.49 16.89
N GLU A 9 -63.67 -4.29 16.48
CA GLU A 9 -62.81 -3.38 15.70
C GLU A 9 -61.57 -2.94 16.48
N LEU A 10 -61.73 -2.63 17.75
CA LEU A 10 -60.60 -2.25 18.61
C LEU A 10 -59.63 -3.39 18.77
N LYS A 11 -60.09 -4.61 18.97
CA LYS A 11 -59.23 -5.80 19.05
C LYS A 11 -58.48 -6.03 17.77
N ALA A 12 -59.12 -5.91 16.64
CA ALA A 12 -58.48 -6.06 15.33
C ALA A 12 -57.40 -5.01 15.12
N THR A 13 -57.70 -3.76 15.49
CA THR A 13 -56.75 -2.67 15.40
C THR A 13 -55.54 -2.91 16.30
N ILE A 14 -55.77 -3.37 17.54
CA ILE A 14 -54.68 -3.71 18.48
C ILE A 14 -53.79 -4.81 17.91
N GLN A 15 -54.40 -5.85 17.31
CA GLN A 15 -53.62 -6.93 16.70
C GLN A 15 -52.78 -6.44 15.53
N ASP A 16 -53.30 -5.58 14.67
CA ASP A 16 -52.60 -5.00 13.54
C ASP A 16 -51.44 -4.15 14.01
N ILE A 17 -51.64 -3.30 15.01
CA ILE A 17 -50.61 -2.45 15.60
C ILE A 17 -49.51 -3.31 16.22
N SER A 18 -49.90 -4.36 16.96
CA SER A 18 -48.96 -5.29 17.59
C SER A 18 -48.10 -6.01 16.55
N LYS A 19 -48.69 -6.42 15.45
CA LYS A 19 -48.00 -7.07 14.34
C LYS A 19 -47.00 -6.10 13.69
N ASP A 20 -47.45 -4.87 13.41
CA ASP A 20 -46.59 -3.84 12.83
C ASP A 20 -45.42 -3.53 13.73
N ARG A 21 -45.65 -3.46 15.04
CA ARG A 21 -44.60 -3.25 16.04
C ARG A 21 -43.59 -4.40 16.02
N ASP A 22 -44.09 -5.65 16.01
CA ASP A 22 -43.21 -6.82 16.03
C ASP A 22 -42.39 -6.91 14.74
N ASP A 23 -42.99 -6.59 13.58
CA ASP A 23 -42.29 -6.54 12.30
C ASP A 23 -41.21 -5.45 12.32
N ALA A 24 -41.52 -4.28 12.86
CA ALA A 24 -40.57 -3.17 12.97
C ALA A 24 -39.40 -3.54 13.90
N LEU A 25 -39.67 -4.21 15.02
CA LEU A 25 -38.64 -4.67 15.93
C LEU A 25 -37.75 -5.72 15.29
N ALA A 26 -38.31 -6.66 14.54
CA ALA A 26 -37.55 -7.67 13.81
C ALA A 26 -36.65 -7.03 12.75
N ASN A 27 -37.17 -6.05 12.00
CA ASN A 27 -36.39 -5.29 11.03
C ASN A 27 -35.26 -4.51 11.70
N ALA A 28 -35.53 -3.87 12.83
CA ALA A 28 -34.52 -3.13 13.58
C ALA A 28 -33.41 -4.04 14.07
N LYS A 29 -33.75 -5.23 14.58
CA LYS A 29 -32.75 -6.21 15.02
C LYS A 29 -31.90 -6.71 13.85
N GLY A 30 -32.51 -6.97 12.70
CA GLY A 30 -31.80 -7.37 11.51
C GLY A 30 -30.80 -6.32 11.04
N LYS A 31 -31.23 -5.06 11.04
CA LYS A 31 -30.36 -3.92 10.68
C LYS A 31 -29.24 -3.73 11.70
N GLU A 32 -29.53 -3.87 12.97
CA GLU A 32 -28.53 -3.77 14.04
C GLU A 32 -27.45 -4.84 13.87
N SER A 33 -27.86 -6.07 13.60
CA SER A 33 -26.95 -7.18 13.35
C SER A 33 -26.06 -6.89 12.14
N ARG A 34 -26.63 -6.36 11.07
CA ARG A 34 -25.89 -6.00 9.86
C ARG A 34 -24.89 -4.87 10.14
N ILE A 35 -25.30 -3.88 10.90
CA ILE A 35 -24.40 -2.79 11.30
C ILE A 35 -23.20 -3.33 12.08
N LYS A 36 -23.43 -4.23 13.03
CA LYS A 36 -22.33 -4.87 13.78
C LYS A 36 -21.38 -5.62 12.86
N GLN A 37 -21.90 -6.37 11.90
CA GLN A 37 -21.08 -7.09 10.92
C GLN A 37 -20.25 -6.13 10.07
N LEU A 38 -20.87 -5.04 9.62
CA LEU A 38 -20.18 -4.02 8.81
C LEU A 38 -19.10 -3.31 9.62
N MET A 39 -19.35 -3.04 10.90
CA MET A 39 -18.37 -2.44 11.79
C MET A 39 -17.15 -3.34 11.96
N ILE A 40 -17.37 -4.65 12.13
CA ILE A 40 -16.28 -5.62 12.22
C ILE A 40 -15.47 -5.65 10.94
N LYS A 41 -16.13 -5.68 9.79
CA LYS A 41 -15.46 -5.65 8.48
C LYS A 41 -14.65 -4.38 8.29
N LEU A 42 -15.21 -3.25 8.71
CA LEU A 42 -14.53 -1.97 8.62
C LEU A 42 -13.28 -1.95 9.50
N GLU A 43 -13.37 -2.48 10.70
CA GLU A 43 -12.23 -2.58 11.62
C GLU A 43 -11.12 -3.43 11.01
N HIS A 44 -11.46 -4.59 10.43
CA HIS A 44 -10.48 -5.44 9.74
C HIS A 44 -9.84 -4.71 8.56
N SER A 45 -10.65 -3.99 7.77
CA SER A 45 -10.13 -3.21 6.65
C SER A 45 -9.18 -2.10 7.12
N ASN A 46 -9.50 -1.44 8.21
CA ASN A 46 -8.63 -0.42 8.79
C ASN A 46 -7.30 -1.01 9.24
N ASP A 47 -7.35 -2.19 9.88
CA ASP A 47 -6.13 -2.90 10.30
C ASP A 47 -5.28 -3.28 9.09
N ASP A 48 -5.90 -3.75 8.02
CA ASP A 48 -5.21 -4.09 6.78
C ASP A 48 -4.56 -2.86 6.15
N VAL A 49 -5.27 -1.73 6.13
CA VAL A 49 -4.75 -0.47 5.60
C VAL A 49 -3.54 -0.01 6.41
N GLN A 50 -3.60 -0.09 7.73
CA GLN A 50 -2.48 0.27 8.61
C GLN A 50 -1.28 -0.64 8.36
N SER A 51 -1.52 -1.94 8.24
CA SER A 51 -0.47 -2.92 7.95
C SER A 51 0.18 -2.66 6.60
N CYS A 52 -0.62 -2.38 5.57
CA CYS A 52 -0.11 -2.01 4.24
C CYS A 52 0.70 -0.72 4.28
N GLY A 53 0.22 0.29 5.01
CA GLY A 53 0.95 1.54 5.20
C GLY A 53 2.30 1.33 5.84
N HIS A 54 2.38 0.44 6.82
CA HIS A 54 3.63 0.08 7.48
C HIS A 54 4.61 -0.58 6.52
N LYS A 55 4.12 -1.52 5.72
CA LYS A 55 4.92 -2.20 4.70
C LYS A 55 5.42 -1.24 3.63
N ILE A 56 4.58 -0.30 3.20
CA ILE A 56 4.97 0.74 2.25
C ILE A 56 6.09 1.59 2.82
N GLY A 57 5.99 1.97 4.10
CA GLY A 57 7.06 2.71 4.78
C GLY A 57 8.37 1.96 4.80
N GLU A 58 8.34 0.66 5.12
CA GLU A 58 9.53 -0.19 5.12
C GLU A 58 10.14 -0.33 3.72
N LEU A 59 9.30 -0.53 2.72
CA LEU A 59 9.74 -0.64 1.32
C LEU A 59 10.37 0.66 0.84
N ASN A 60 9.79 1.79 1.19
CA ASN A 60 10.34 3.10 0.83
C ASN A 60 11.72 3.31 1.45
N ARG A 61 11.92 2.90 2.69
CA ARG A 61 13.25 2.97 3.34
C ARG A 61 14.25 2.06 2.63
N THR A 62 13.84 0.87 2.27
CA THR A 62 14.68 -0.08 1.54
C THR A 62 15.07 0.49 0.18
N ILE A 63 14.12 1.08 -0.54
CA ILE A 63 14.38 1.75 -1.82
C ILE A 63 15.39 2.88 -1.64
N ALA A 64 15.19 3.74 -0.66
CA ALA A 64 16.11 4.85 -0.39
C ALA A 64 17.52 4.35 -0.07
N ASN A 65 17.65 3.29 0.72
CA ASN A 65 18.93 2.69 1.04
C ASN A 65 19.61 2.09 -0.19
N LEU A 66 18.85 1.41 -1.03
CA LEU A 66 19.37 0.81 -2.27
C LEU A 66 19.79 1.88 -3.26
N GLU A 67 19.02 2.96 -3.39
CA GLU A 67 19.37 4.09 -4.24
C GLU A 67 20.68 4.74 -3.78
N ALA A 68 20.84 4.93 -2.48
CA ALA A 68 22.08 5.49 -1.92
C ALA A 68 23.28 4.58 -2.20
N LYS A 69 23.12 3.28 -2.03
CA LYS A 69 24.18 2.31 -2.34
C LYS A 69 24.53 2.29 -3.82
N LEU A 70 23.51 2.34 -4.67
CA LEU A 70 23.72 2.39 -6.11
C LEU A 70 24.46 3.64 -6.51
N ASP A 71 24.09 4.79 -5.98
CA ASP A 71 24.75 6.06 -6.24
C ASP A 71 26.23 6.01 -5.83
N THR A 72 26.51 5.45 -4.67
CA THR A 72 27.89 5.27 -4.20
C THR A 72 28.68 4.37 -5.15
N LYS A 73 28.09 3.25 -5.58
CA LYS A 73 28.77 2.33 -6.49
C LYS A 73 28.99 2.95 -7.87
N GLU A 74 28.03 3.73 -8.36
CA GLU A 74 28.18 4.45 -9.62
C GLU A 74 29.33 5.44 -9.56
N LYS A 75 29.46 6.17 -8.47
CA LYS A 75 30.58 7.10 -8.27
C LYS A 75 31.92 6.37 -8.25
N LEU A 76 31.99 5.26 -7.51
CA LEU A 76 33.21 4.45 -7.48
C LEU A 76 33.57 3.87 -8.84
N LEU A 77 32.57 3.42 -9.58
CA LEU A 77 32.78 2.93 -10.93
C LEU A 77 33.29 4.03 -11.85
N GLN A 78 32.69 5.21 -11.77
CA GLN A 78 33.11 6.35 -12.56
C GLN A 78 34.55 6.76 -12.24
N GLU A 79 34.89 6.79 -10.98
CA GLU A 79 36.28 7.08 -10.55
C GLU A 79 37.24 6.03 -11.11
N ALA A 80 36.87 4.75 -11.06
CA ALA A 80 37.70 3.69 -11.59
C ALA A 80 37.89 3.82 -13.10
N LEU A 81 36.80 4.13 -13.82
CA LEU A 81 36.85 4.35 -15.26
C LEU A 81 37.72 5.55 -15.61
N ASP A 82 37.63 6.63 -14.84
CA ASP A 82 38.44 7.83 -15.05
C ASP A 82 39.93 7.52 -14.84
N ARG A 83 40.26 6.71 -13.83
CA ARG A 83 41.64 6.27 -13.60
C ARG A 83 42.17 5.41 -14.74
N ILE A 84 41.33 4.46 -15.22
CA ILE A 84 41.73 3.60 -16.34
C ILE A 84 41.94 4.43 -17.58
N LYS A 85 41.07 5.39 -17.86
CA LYS A 85 41.20 6.28 -18.98
C LYS A 85 42.49 7.10 -18.89
N LYS A 86 42.78 7.64 -17.71
CA LYS A 86 44.00 8.41 -17.47
C LYS A 86 45.26 7.56 -17.69
N ILE A 87 45.24 6.33 -17.18
CA ILE A 87 46.38 5.41 -17.38
C ILE A 87 46.57 5.11 -18.86
N HIS A 88 45.48 4.87 -19.58
CA HIS A 88 45.51 4.60 -21.02
C HIS A 88 46.07 5.81 -21.78
N ASP A 89 45.57 7.01 -21.49
CA ASP A 89 46.02 8.23 -22.14
C ASP A 89 47.50 8.50 -21.84
N ASP A 90 47.94 8.30 -20.61
CA ASP A 90 49.35 8.44 -20.26
C ASP A 90 50.25 7.43 -20.99
N SER A 91 49.79 6.19 -21.13
CA SER A 91 50.50 5.16 -21.88
C SER A 91 50.61 5.52 -23.34
N THR A 92 49.52 6.07 -23.91
CA THR A 92 49.50 6.50 -25.32
C THR A 92 50.46 7.67 -25.54
N GLU A 93 50.50 8.64 -24.60
CA GLU A 93 51.43 9.75 -24.67
C GLU A 93 52.89 9.28 -24.59
N GLN A 94 53.16 8.35 -23.67
CA GLN A 94 54.51 7.78 -23.55
C GLN A 94 54.92 7.07 -24.82
N THR A 95 54.02 6.34 -25.45
CA THR A 95 54.29 5.66 -26.71
C THR A 95 54.59 6.67 -27.82
N ASP A 96 53.84 7.77 -27.84
CA ASP A 96 54.03 8.85 -28.83
C ASP A 96 55.33 9.62 -28.62
N THR A 97 55.74 9.80 -27.35
CA THR A 97 56.93 10.57 -27.01
C THR A 97 58.20 9.76 -27.09
N HIS A 98 58.14 8.45 -27.18
CA HIS A 98 59.31 7.56 -27.25
C HIS A 98 59.23 6.63 -28.46
N PRO A 99 59.32 7.19 -29.69
CA PRO A 99 59.33 6.35 -30.90
C PRO A 99 60.55 5.45 -30.96
N ASP A 100 61.60 5.83 -30.29
CA ASP A 100 62.86 5.06 -30.26
C ASP A 100 62.72 3.74 -29.51
N ASP A 101 61.75 3.65 -28.57
CA ASP A 101 61.47 2.40 -27.89
C ASP A 101 61.09 1.28 -28.85
N THR A 102 60.39 1.63 -29.93
CA THR A 102 60.04 0.70 -30.98
C THR A 102 61.26 0.19 -31.69
N GLU A 103 62.25 1.03 -31.89
CA GLU A 103 63.49 0.67 -32.53
C GLU A 103 64.33 -0.25 -31.64
N LEU A 104 64.29 -0.03 -30.33
CA LEU A 104 65.04 -0.83 -29.35
C LEU A 104 64.51 -2.27 -29.31
N ASP A 105 63.26 -2.48 -29.54
CA ASP A 105 62.63 -3.79 -29.54
C ASP A 105 63.04 -4.64 -30.77
N GLN A 106 63.66 -4.05 -31.70
CA GLN A 106 64.17 -4.73 -32.85
C GLN A 106 65.54 -5.31 -32.55
#